data_8abc73a48ba12c5472d8b37f05e74356
#
_entry.id   8abc73a48ba12c5472d8b37f05e74356
#
_cell.length_a   1.000
_cell.length_b   1.000
_cell.length_c   1.000
_cell.angle_alpha   90.00
_cell.angle_beta   90.00
_cell.angle_gamma   90.00
#
_symmetry.space_group_name_H-M   'P 1'
#
loop_
_entity.id
_entity.type
_entity.pdbx_description
1 polymer ?
#
loop_
_entity_poly.entity_id
_entity_poly.type
_entity_poly.pdbx_seq_one_letter_code
_entity_poly.pdbx_strand_id
1 'polypeptide(L)'
;ARRLLEAMNITVLETEGYEADDIIGTFAVHAPPEAEIIIVTGDKDELQLLNDRVKVYFTKRGISDIKAYDVAAFAEDYEGLEPKQLIDLKGLMGDSSDNIPGVPGVGPKTALKLICEYGTVENVLDNIDRISGKSLKEKLENNKEAALLSKKLATIFTEVPVELDLAKYELKAMSEEARPLMQELEFRNLHERFQTILGGSDGLFDLFGESVGQGSTGTAVEFLETQEQGADFFAI
;
A
#
# COMPACT_ATOMS: atom_id res chain seq x y z
N ALA A 1 -1.72 -19.56 9.32
CA ALA A 1 -1.08 -18.25 9.49
C ALA A 1 -1.56 -17.56 10.78
N ARG A 2 -2.89 -17.28 11.00
CA ARG A 2 -3.43 -16.51 12.13
C ARG A 2 -2.90 -16.95 13.49
N ARG A 3 -3.04 -18.24 13.86
CA ARG A 3 -2.51 -18.78 15.14
C ARG A 3 -1.02 -18.48 15.38
N LEU A 4 -0.22 -18.44 14.31
CA LEU A 4 1.20 -18.14 14.42
C LEU A 4 1.42 -16.65 14.67
N LEU A 5 0.72 -15.78 13.94
CA LEU A 5 0.81 -14.33 14.13
C LEU A 5 0.37 -13.93 15.55
N GLU A 6 -0.75 -14.49 16.02
CA GLU A 6 -1.24 -14.29 17.39
C GLU A 6 -0.20 -14.75 18.45
N ALA A 7 0.41 -15.94 18.22
CA ALA A 7 1.48 -16.42 19.10
C ALA A 7 2.75 -15.56 19.03
N MET A 8 2.96 -14.85 17.93
CA MET A 8 4.03 -13.85 17.76
C MET A 8 3.66 -12.47 18.30
N ASN A 9 2.49 -12.31 18.92
CA ASN A 9 1.92 -11.04 19.35
C ASN A 9 1.75 -10.01 18.22
N ILE A 10 1.55 -10.49 17.01
CA ILE A 10 1.20 -9.66 15.85
C ILE A 10 -0.32 -9.61 15.75
N THR A 11 -0.88 -8.42 15.78
CA THR A 11 -2.31 -8.21 15.67
C THR A 11 -2.81 -8.58 14.27
N VAL A 12 -3.93 -9.31 14.20
CA VAL A 12 -4.60 -9.64 12.96
C VAL A 12 -5.99 -9.03 13.00
N LEU A 13 -6.27 -8.11 12.08
CA LEU A 13 -7.56 -7.45 11.95
C LEU A 13 -8.36 -8.06 10.79
N GLU A 14 -9.65 -8.19 11.01
CA GLU A 14 -10.62 -8.66 10.02
C GLU A 14 -11.98 -8.05 10.37
N THR A 15 -12.65 -7.48 9.38
CA THR A 15 -13.97 -6.89 9.53
C THR A 15 -14.89 -7.43 8.43
N GLU A 16 -16.00 -8.06 8.82
CA GLU A 16 -16.93 -8.65 7.85
C GLU A 16 -17.49 -7.57 6.90
N GLY A 17 -17.46 -7.87 5.60
CA GLY A 17 -17.96 -6.99 4.55
C GLY A 17 -16.99 -5.92 4.05
N TYR A 18 -15.74 -5.93 4.53
CA TYR A 18 -14.70 -5.01 4.10
C TYR A 18 -13.44 -5.78 3.66
N GLU A 19 -12.69 -5.20 2.74
CA GLU A 19 -11.41 -5.73 2.29
C GLU A 19 -10.27 -5.31 3.24
N ALA A 20 -9.12 -5.98 3.13
CA ALA A 20 -7.94 -5.62 3.93
C ALA A 20 -7.49 -4.18 3.63
N ASP A 21 -7.55 -3.77 2.36
CA ASP A 21 -7.16 -2.44 1.90
C ASP A 21 -8.02 -1.33 2.50
N ASP A 22 -9.33 -1.62 2.75
CA ASP A 22 -10.23 -0.68 3.43
C ASP A 22 -9.81 -0.47 4.89
N ILE A 23 -9.39 -1.55 5.57
CA ILE A 23 -8.88 -1.47 6.94
C ILE A 23 -7.58 -0.67 6.96
N ILE A 24 -6.62 -1.00 6.07
CA ILE A 24 -5.34 -0.29 5.92
C ILE A 24 -5.59 1.18 5.63
N GLY A 25 -6.46 1.49 4.67
CA GLY A 25 -6.84 2.86 4.30
C GLY A 25 -7.46 3.63 5.46
N THR A 26 -8.30 2.96 6.26
CA THR A 26 -8.91 3.56 7.46
C THR A 26 -7.85 3.95 8.49
N PHE A 27 -6.88 3.08 8.78
CA PHE A 27 -5.76 3.43 9.65
C PHE A 27 -4.88 4.53 9.05
N ALA A 28 -4.58 4.48 7.76
CA ALA A 28 -3.76 5.48 7.08
C ALA A 28 -4.35 6.90 7.18
N VAL A 29 -5.69 7.02 7.15
CA VAL A 29 -6.38 8.31 7.24
C VAL A 29 -6.57 8.78 8.68
N HIS A 30 -6.97 7.88 9.58
CA HIS A 30 -7.44 8.23 10.92
C HIS A 30 -6.40 8.04 12.03
N ALA A 31 -5.23 7.51 11.74
CA ALA A 31 -4.14 7.44 12.72
C ALA A 31 -3.77 8.84 13.24
N PRO A 32 -3.30 8.96 14.50
CA PRO A 32 -2.86 10.21 15.08
C PRO A 32 -1.92 10.98 14.14
N PRO A 33 -1.98 12.33 14.12
CA PRO A 33 -1.19 13.13 13.17
C PRO A 33 0.33 12.96 13.30
N GLU A 34 0.80 12.56 14.47
CA GLU A 34 2.21 12.28 14.77
C GLU A 34 2.68 10.88 14.33
N ALA A 35 1.75 9.99 13.98
CA ALA A 35 2.10 8.64 13.56
C ALA A 35 2.65 8.64 12.12
N GLU A 36 3.81 8.02 11.94
CA GLU A 36 4.30 7.60 10.63
C GLU A 36 3.75 6.22 10.30
N ILE A 37 3.31 6.03 9.07
CA ILE A 37 2.67 4.79 8.64
C ILE A 37 3.47 4.18 7.51
N ILE A 38 3.84 2.92 7.69
CA ILE A 38 4.50 2.10 6.67
C ILE A 38 3.57 0.96 6.30
N ILE A 39 3.07 0.97 5.07
CA ILE A 39 2.26 -0.10 4.51
C ILE A 39 3.18 -1.06 3.77
N VAL A 40 3.16 -2.35 4.13
CA VAL A 40 3.94 -3.39 3.44
C VAL A 40 2.95 -4.26 2.67
N THR A 41 3.01 -4.19 1.34
CA THR A 41 2.00 -4.83 0.50
C THR A 41 2.59 -5.37 -0.81
N GLY A 42 1.89 -6.33 -1.43
CA GLY A 42 2.10 -6.78 -2.80
C GLY A 42 1.15 -6.14 -3.81
N ASP A 43 0.25 -5.27 -3.35
CA ASP A 43 -0.70 -4.56 -4.18
C ASP A 43 -0.27 -3.09 -4.39
N LYS A 44 -0.56 -2.56 -5.56
CA LYS A 44 -0.26 -1.15 -5.88
C LYS A 44 -1.41 -0.21 -5.56
N ASP A 45 -2.55 -0.73 -5.17
CA ASP A 45 -3.72 0.09 -4.90
C ASP A 45 -3.51 0.97 -3.67
N GLU A 46 -2.76 0.48 -2.68
CA GLU A 46 -2.38 1.24 -1.51
C GLU A 46 -1.48 2.44 -1.83
N LEU A 47 -0.90 2.52 -3.05
CA LEU A 47 -0.16 3.73 -3.47
C LEU A 47 -1.04 4.99 -3.50
N GLN A 48 -2.37 4.85 -3.61
CA GLN A 48 -3.30 5.97 -3.49
C GLN A 48 -3.32 6.61 -2.10
N LEU A 49 -2.84 5.88 -1.07
CA LEU A 49 -2.81 6.32 0.33
C LEU A 49 -1.55 7.13 0.69
N LEU A 50 -0.55 7.17 -0.19
CA LEU A 50 0.71 7.89 0.02
C LEU A 50 0.47 9.37 0.34
N ASN A 51 1.16 9.86 1.36
CA ASN A 51 1.24 11.27 1.73
C ASN A 51 2.51 11.51 2.56
N ASP A 52 2.64 12.67 3.20
CA ASP A 52 3.83 13.03 3.99
C ASP A 52 4.09 12.08 5.17
N ARG A 53 3.09 11.34 5.64
CA ARG A 53 3.16 10.43 6.79
C ARG A 53 3.03 8.95 6.39
N VAL A 54 2.54 8.67 5.19
CA VAL A 54 2.28 7.29 4.72
C VAL A 54 3.27 6.93 3.64
N LYS A 55 4.00 5.84 3.84
CA LYS A 55 4.91 5.23 2.87
C LYS A 55 4.43 3.82 2.54
N VAL A 56 4.72 3.34 1.33
CA VAL A 56 4.36 1.99 0.90
C VAL A 56 5.63 1.23 0.51
N TYR A 57 5.86 0.10 1.16
CA TYR A 57 6.92 -0.85 0.82
C TYR A 57 6.30 -1.95 -0.04
N PHE A 58 6.43 -1.77 -1.35
CA PHE A 58 5.86 -2.66 -2.34
C PHE A 58 6.75 -3.87 -2.58
N THR A 59 6.26 -5.07 -2.29
CA THR A 59 6.98 -6.33 -2.47
C THR A 59 6.78 -6.87 -3.89
N LYS A 60 7.82 -6.82 -4.73
CA LYS A 60 7.75 -7.25 -6.14
C LYS A 60 7.85 -8.76 -6.29
N ARG A 61 8.82 -9.38 -5.60
CA ARG A 61 9.07 -10.83 -5.66
C ARG A 61 9.44 -11.34 -4.26
N GLY A 62 8.42 -11.71 -3.49
CA GLY A 62 8.64 -12.04 -2.09
C GLY A 62 9.19 -10.84 -1.29
N ILE A 63 9.74 -11.09 -0.12
CA ILE A 63 10.25 -10.05 0.78
C ILE A 63 11.67 -9.57 0.44
N SER A 64 12.32 -10.14 -0.57
CA SER A 64 13.71 -9.81 -0.93
C SER A 64 13.84 -8.73 -2.02
N ASP A 65 12.75 -8.36 -2.69
CA ASP A 65 12.74 -7.32 -3.72
C ASP A 65 11.63 -6.32 -3.37
N ILE A 66 11.98 -5.35 -2.52
CA ILE A 66 11.06 -4.32 -2.03
C ILE A 66 11.40 -3.00 -2.72
N LYS A 67 10.38 -2.31 -3.23
CA LYS A 67 10.48 -0.91 -3.63
C LYS A 67 9.76 -0.05 -2.62
N ALA A 68 10.49 0.85 -1.96
CA ALA A 68 9.90 1.88 -1.12
C ALA A 68 9.29 2.97 -2.00
N TYR A 69 8.05 3.32 -1.71
CA TYR A 69 7.35 4.45 -2.31
C TYR A 69 7.03 5.50 -1.24
N ASP A 70 7.39 6.70 -1.54
CA ASP A 70 6.86 7.94 -1.00
C ASP A 70 6.19 8.73 -2.14
N VAL A 71 5.73 9.94 -1.85
CA VAL A 71 5.10 10.81 -2.86
C VAL A 71 6.05 11.12 -4.03
N ALA A 72 7.35 11.29 -3.77
CA ALA A 72 8.33 11.61 -4.80
C ALA A 72 8.61 10.41 -5.71
N ALA A 73 8.82 9.23 -5.14
CA ALA A 73 9.02 7.99 -5.91
C ALA A 73 7.77 7.61 -6.72
N PHE A 74 6.57 7.91 -6.19
CA PHE A 74 5.33 7.74 -6.93
C PHE A 74 5.29 8.69 -8.14
N ALA A 75 5.54 9.98 -7.93
CA ALA A 75 5.53 10.98 -9.00
C ALA A 75 6.56 10.66 -10.11
N GLU A 76 7.72 10.09 -9.76
CA GLU A 76 8.71 9.64 -10.74
C GLU A 76 8.16 8.50 -11.63
N ASP A 77 7.49 7.49 -11.05
CA ASP A 77 6.94 6.37 -11.81
C ASP A 77 5.68 6.73 -12.61
N TYR A 78 4.93 7.75 -12.17
CA TYR A 78 3.63 8.13 -12.74
C TYR A 78 3.63 9.53 -13.38
N GLU A 79 4.79 9.95 -13.93
CA GLU A 79 4.94 11.19 -14.75
C GLU A 79 4.45 12.47 -14.03
N GLY A 80 4.65 12.55 -12.73
CA GLY A 80 4.30 13.72 -11.92
C GLY A 80 2.88 13.74 -11.37
N LEU A 81 2.14 12.64 -11.49
CA LEU A 81 0.82 12.52 -10.83
C LEU A 81 0.96 12.54 -9.30
N GLU A 82 -0.10 12.99 -8.66
CA GLU A 82 -0.27 12.84 -7.21
C GLU A 82 -0.83 11.43 -6.89
N PRO A 83 -0.49 10.83 -5.72
CA PRO A 83 -0.98 9.51 -5.33
C PRO A 83 -2.48 9.32 -5.48
N LYS A 84 -3.28 10.31 -5.07
CA LYS A 84 -4.74 10.28 -5.19
C LYS A 84 -5.26 10.16 -6.63
N GLN A 85 -4.46 10.52 -7.64
CA GLN A 85 -4.84 10.41 -9.04
C GLN A 85 -4.72 8.98 -9.58
N LEU A 86 -4.18 8.04 -8.78
CA LEU A 86 -4.15 6.62 -9.15
C LEU A 86 -5.57 6.07 -9.39
N ILE A 87 -6.55 6.49 -8.58
CA ILE A 87 -7.95 6.09 -8.78
C ILE A 87 -8.53 6.63 -10.09
N ASP A 88 -8.13 7.84 -10.50
CA ASP A 88 -8.53 8.43 -11.77
C ASP A 88 -7.90 7.69 -12.94
N LEU A 89 -6.64 7.30 -12.81
CA LEU A 89 -5.94 6.50 -13.79
C LEU A 89 -6.64 5.14 -14.00
N LYS A 90 -6.97 4.43 -12.91
CA LYS A 90 -7.74 3.18 -12.94
C LYS A 90 -9.17 3.39 -13.44
N GLY A 91 -9.79 4.52 -13.15
CA GLY A 91 -11.09 4.90 -13.69
C GLY A 91 -11.13 4.89 -15.23
N LEU A 92 -10.06 5.35 -15.87
CA LEU A 92 -9.96 5.35 -17.34
C LEU A 92 -9.44 4.04 -17.91
N MET A 93 -8.33 3.48 -17.39
CA MET A 93 -7.72 2.28 -17.99
C MET A 93 -8.34 0.96 -17.51
N GLY A 94 -9.09 1.00 -16.42
CA GLY A 94 -9.55 -0.21 -15.72
C GLY A 94 -8.42 -0.91 -14.95
N ASP A 95 -8.80 -2.00 -14.30
CA ASP A 95 -7.88 -2.95 -13.69
C ASP A 95 -8.40 -4.37 -13.88
N SER A 96 -7.65 -5.19 -14.60
CA SER A 96 -8.06 -6.57 -14.89
C SER A 96 -7.89 -7.52 -13.72
N SER A 97 -7.02 -7.22 -12.74
CA SER A 97 -6.84 -8.02 -11.53
C SER A 97 -8.11 -7.96 -10.66
N ASP A 98 -8.70 -6.78 -10.55
CA ASP A 98 -9.87 -6.52 -9.71
C ASP A 98 -11.19 -6.47 -10.51
N ASN A 99 -11.11 -6.88 -11.78
CA ASN A 99 -12.27 -6.86 -12.68
C ASN A 99 -12.91 -5.47 -12.83
N ILE A 100 -12.11 -4.42 -12.75
CA ILE A 100 -12.53 -3.03 -12.95
C ILE A 100 -12.50 -2.72 -14.46
N PRO A 101 -13.66 -2.35 -15.09
CA PRO A 101 -13.78 -2.30 -16.54
C PRO A 101 -13.00 -1.16 -17.22
N GLY A 102 -12.94 0.02 -16.59
CA GLY A 102 -12.40 1.22 -17.23
C GLY A 102 -13.17 1.63 -18.48
N VAL A 103 -12.49 2.37 -19.36
CA VAL A 103 -12.99 2.73 -20.70
C VAL A 103 -12.39 1.78 -21.73
N PRO A 104 -13.18 0.92 -22.39
CA PRO A 104 -12.68 -0.04 -23.36
C PRO A 104 -11.79 0.58 -24.44
N GLY A 105 -10.55 0.07 -24.54
CA GLY A 105 -9.55 0.54 -25.48
C GLY A 105 -8.85 1.85 -25.10
N VAL A 106 -8.96 2.27 -23.85
CA VAL A 106 -8.09 3.26 -23.20
C VAL A 106 -7.08 2.50 -22.35
N GLY A 107 -5.83 2.45 -22.80
CA GLY A 107 -4.75 1.79 -22.08
C GLY A 107 -3.98 2.75 -21.18
N PRO A 108 -3.00 2.22 -20.38
CA PRO A 108 -2.27 3.00 -19.37
C PRO A 108 -1.65 4.29 -19.89
N LYS A 109 -0.98 4.27 -21.06
CA LYS A 109 -0.35 5.46 -21.65
C LYS A 109 -1.36 6.55 -22.01
N THR A 110 -2.54 6.16 -22.51
CA THR A 110 -3.57 7.13 -22.87
C THR A 110 -4.24 7.70 -21.63
N ALA A 111 -4.54 6.84 -20.64
CA ALA A 111 -5.10 7.26 -19.38
C ALA A 111 -4.15 8.20 -18.64
N LEU A 112 -2.86 7.85 -18.53
CA LEU A 112 -1.84 8.68 -17.90
C LEU A 112 -1.77 10.08 -18.53
N LYS A 113 -1.70 10.15 -19.87
CA LYS A 113 -1.69 11.43 -20.59
C LYS A 113 -2.94 12.27 -20.30
N LEU A 114 -4.12 11.63 -20.26
CA LEU A 114 -5.37 12.34 -19.98
C LEU A 114 -5.40 12.87 -18.53
N ILE A 115 -4.97 12.07 -17.57
CA ILE A 115 -4.96 12.51 -16.16
C ILE A 115 -3.88 13.57 -15.93
N CYS A 116 -2.71 13.48 -16.54
CA CYS A 116 -1.72 14.57 -16.52
C CYS A 116 -2.26 15.89 -17.07
N GLU A 117 -3.10 15.84 -18.12
CA GLU A 117 -3.63 17.05 -18.78
C GLU A 117 -4.87 17.62 -18.07
N TYR A 118 -5.76 16.76 -17.57
CA TYR A 118 -7.08 17.18 -17.04
C TYR A 118 -7.23 16.98 -15.52
N GLY A 119 -6.35 16.22 -14.89
CA GLY A 119 -6.31 15.99 -13.44
C GLY A 119 -7.19 14.86 -12.95
N THR A 120 -8.47 14.83 -13.33
CA THR A 120 -9.44 13.83 -12.85
C THR A 120 -10.27 13.24 -14.00
N VAL A 121 -10.88 12.08 -13.75
CA VAL A 121 -11.83 11.45 -14.70
C VAL A 121 -12.96 12.40 -15.05
N GLU A 122 -13.53 13.08 -14.08
CA GLU A 122 -14.64 14.02 -14.28
C GLU A 122 -14.22 15.13 -15.24
N ASN A 123 -13.05 15.74 -15.02
CA ASN A 123 -12.54 16.78 -15.90
C ASN A 123 -12.22 16.27 -17.31
N VAL A 124 -11.74 15.03 -17.46
CA VAL A 124 -11.57 14.39 -18.76
C VAL A 124 -12.91 14.29 -19.48
N LEU A 125 -13.94 13.82 -18.78
CA LEU A 125 -15.28 13.63 -19.35
C LEU A 125 -15.98 14.96 -19.68
N ASP A 126 -15.74 16.01 -18.91
CA ASP A 126 -16.29 17.35 -19.16
C ASP A 126 -15.60 18.07 -20.33
N ASN A 127 -14.38 17.65 -20.69
CA ASN A 127 -13.60 18.28 -21.74
C ASN A 127 -13.39 17.37 -22.97
N ILE A 128 -14.23 16.36 -23.19
CA ILE A 128 -14.13 15.41 -24.33
C ILE A 128 -13.98 16.16 -25.67
N ASP A 129 -14.67 17.25 -25.85
CA ASP A 129 -14.62 18.04 -27.09
C ASP A 129 -13.23 18.63 -27.40
N ARG A 130 -12.38 18.81 -26.40
CA ARG A 130 -11.01 19.32 -26.51
C ARG A 130 -9.98 18.21 -26.76
N ILE A 131 -10.32 16.96 -26.46
CA ILE A 131 -9.43 15.81 -26.61
C ILE A 131 -9.19 15.54 -28.10
N SER A 132 -7.96 15.22 -28.47
CA SER A 132 -7.60 14.89 -29.85
C SER A 132 -7.97 13.43 -30.18
N GLY A 133 -8.45 13.20 -31.39
CA GLY A 133 -8.74 11.87 -31.92
C GLY A 133 -10.21 11.47 -31.79
N LYS A 134 -10.89 11.34 -32.93
CA LYS A 134 -12.33 11.00 -33.01
C LYS A 134 -12.66 9.69 -32.28
N SER A 135 -11.86 8.64 -32.51
CA SER A 135 -12.08 7.33 -31.85
C SER A 135 -11.97 7.39 -30.34
N LEU A 136 -11.04 8.20 -29.79
CA LEU A 136 -10.87 8.35 -28.33
C LEU A 136 -12.06 9.11 -27.73
N LYS A 137 -12.53 10.17 -28.40
CA LYS A 137 -13.74 10.91 -27.98
C LYS A 137 -14.95 9.99 -27.90
N GLU A 138 -15.19 9.22 -28.96
CA GLU A 138 -16.30 8.27 -29.02
C GLU A 138 -16.24 7.22 -27.91
N LYS A 139 -15.04 6.71 -27.60
CA LYS A 139 -14.85 5.76 -26.49
C LYS A 139 -15.20 6.38 -25.14
N LEU A 140 -14.70 7.59 -24.86
CA LEU A 140 -14.98 8.30 -23.62
C LEU A 140 -16.47 8.63 -23.50
N GLU A 141 -17.08 9.17 -24.57
CA GLU A 141 -18.49 9.55 -24.61
C GLU A 141 -19.42 8.36 -24.33
N ASN A 142 -19.13 7.20 -24.93
CA ASN A 142 -19.96 6.01 -24.80
C ASN A 142 -19.74 5.25 -23.47
N ASN A 143 -18.72 5.60 -22.68
CA ASN A 143 -18.34 4.85 -21.47
C ASN A 143 -18.16 5.76 -20.24
N LYS A 144 -18.83 6.92 -20.20
CA LYS A 144 -18.75 7.85 -19.05
C LYS A 144 -19.09 7.17 -17.73
N GLU A 145 -20.22 6.45 -17.70
CA GLU A 145 -20.67 5.74 -16.49
C GLU A 145 -19.68 4.66 -16.07
N ALA A 146 -19.11 3.93 -17.03
CA ALA A 146 -18.12 2.89 -16.75
C ALA A 146 -16.83 3.49 -16.15
N ALA A 147 -16.37 4.64 -16.66
CA ALA A 147 -15.21 5.34 -16.11
C ALA A 147 -15.44 5.79 -14.67
N LEU A 148 -16.57 6.42 -14.38
CA LEU A 148 -16.93 6.88 -13.04
C LEU A 148 -17.13 5.71 -12.05
N LEU A 149 -17.79 4.65 -12.51
CA LEU A 149 -17.92 3.43 -11.71
C LEU A 149 -16.55 2.81 -11.40
N SER A 150 -15.68 2.73 -12.41
CA SER A 150 -14.34 2.18 -12.25
C SER A 150 -13.50 2.99 -11.28
N LYS A 151 -13.57 4.33 -11.33
CA LYS A 151 -12.93 5.19 -10.32
C LYS A 151 -13.46 4.90 -8.92
N LYS A 152 -14.78 4.76 -8.77
CA LYS A 152 -15.39 4.43 -7.48
C LYS A 152 -14.94 3.07 -6.95
N LEU A 153 -14.86 2.06 -7.82
CA LEU A 153 -14.42 0.71 -7.44
C LEU A 153 -12.93 0.66 -7.08
N ALA A 154 -12.10 1.48 -7.73
CA ALA A 154 -10.68 1.59 -7.44
C ALA A 154 -10.37 2.41 -6.17
N THR A 155 -11.36 3.09 -5.60
CA THR A 155 -11.17 3.93 -4.43
C THR A 155 -11.28 3.10 -3.16
N ILE A 156 -10.21 3.04 -2.38
CA ILE A 156 -10.18 2.39 -1.07
C ILE A 156 -11.15 3.12 -0.12
N PHE A 157 -12.00 2.35 0.55
CA PHE A 157 -12.91 2.88 1.56
C PHE A 157 -12.18 3.09 2.88
N THR A 158 -12.34 4.28 3.50
CA THR A 158 -11.53 4.68 4.67
C THR A 158 -12.34 4.90 5.94
N GLU A 159 -13.59 4.41 5.98
CA GLU A 159 -14.50 4.58 7.12
C GLU A 159 -14.95 3.20 7.67
N VAL A 160 -14.02 2.21 7.69
CA VAL A 160 -14.32 0.90 8.27
C VAL A 160 -14.53 1.04 9.78
N PRO A 161 -15.57 0.41 10.37
CA PRO A 161 -15.83 0.48 11.80
C PRO A 161 -14.84 -0.37 12.61
N VAL A 162 -13.56 0.00 12.59
CA VAL A 162 -12.49 -0.61 13.37
C VAL A 162 -12.11 0.26 14.55
N GLU A 163 -11.57 -0.36 15.58
CA GLU A 163 -11.03 0.37 16.71
C GLU A 163 -9.69 1.02 16.34
N LEU A 164 -9.55 2.32 16.56
CA LEU A 164 -8.37 3.09 16.18
C LEU A 164 -7.43 3.41 17.36
N ASP A 165 -7.59 2.72 18.49
CA ASP A 165 -6.69 2.84 19.64
C ASP A 165 -5.39 2.08 19.37
N LEU A 166 -4.37 2.78 18.86
CA LEU A 166 -3.07 2.20 18.48
C LEU A 166 -2.38 1.48 19.65
N ALA A 167 -2.61 1.89 20.90
CA ALA A 167 -2.02 1.22 22.06
C ALA A 167 -2.42 -0.26 22.19
N LYS A 168 -3.55 -0.65 21.58
CA LYS A 168 -4.00 -2.04 21.54
C LYS A 168 -3.24 -2.89 20.51
N TYR A 169 -2.63 -2.25 19.55
CA TYR A 169 -1.90 -2.87 18.44
C TYR A 169 -0.39 -2.78 18.63
N GLU A 170 0.05 -2.30 19.80
CA GLU A 170 1.48 -2.24 20.14
C GLU A 170 2.14 -3.61 19.94
N LEU A 171 3.23 -3.62 19.19
CA LEU A 171 4.01 -4.83 18.95
C LEU A 171 4.72 -5.24 20.26
N LYS A 172 4.33 -6.36 20.82
CA LYS A 172 4.93 -6.92 22.02
C LYS A 172 5.98 -7.95 21.66
N ALA A 173 6.90 -8.20 22.62
CA ALA A 173 7.85 -9.28 22.48
C ALA A 173 7.12 -10.60 22.17
N MET A 174 7.65 -11.36 21.24
CA MET A 174 7.06 -12.64 20.84
C MET A 174 6.96 -13.60 22.03
N SER A 175 5.85 -14.32 22.11
CA SER A 175 5.63 -15.29 23.18
C SER A 175 6.42 -16.58 22.92
N GLU A 176 6.79 -17.29 23.99
CA GLU A 176 7.41 -18.62 23.87
C GLU A 176 6.48 -19.66 23.21
N GLU A 177 5.18 -19.38 23.16
CA GLU A 177 4.17 -20.24 22.52
C GLU A 177 4.33 -20.33 21.00
N ALA A 178 4.94 -19.33 20.36
CA ALA A 178 5.22 -19.35 18.94
C ALA A 178 6.21 -20.47 18.53
N ARG A 179 7.15 -20.79 19.42
CA ARG A 179 8.21 -21.79 19.16
C ARG A 179 7.65 -23.20 18.90
N PRO A 180 6.80 -23.80 19.78
CA PRO A 180 6.21 -25.11 19.51
C PRO A 180 5.36 -25.12 18.24
N LEU A 181 4.65 -24.05 17.95
CA LEU A 181 3.85 -23.94 16.75
C LEU A 181 4.69 -23.89 15.47
N MET A 182 5.84 -23.19 15.49
CA MET A 182 6.80 -23.20 14.38
C MET A 182 7.40 -24.58 14.14
N GLN A 183 7.64 -25.36 15.22
CA GLN A 183 8.13 -26.73 15.12
C GLN A 183 7.05 -27.66 14.53
N GLU A 184 5.80 -27.54 14.97
CA GLU A 184 4.66 -28.27 14.42
C GLU A 184 4.50 -28.01 12.90
N LEU A 185 4.73 -26.76 12.47
CA LEU A 185 4.64 -26.33 11.08
C LEU A 185 5.92 -26.58 10.27
N GLU A 186 6.95 -27.21 10.87
CA GLU A 186 8.24 -27.53 10.25
C GLU A 186 9.01 -26.31 9.68
N PHE A 187 8.81 -25.13 10.29
CA PHE A 187 9.51 -23.88 9.90
C PHE A 187 10.95 -23.85 10.46
N ARG A 188 11.86 -24.58 9.86
CA ARG A 188 13.26 -24.72 10.36
C ARG A 188 14.00 -23.37 10.34
N ASN A 189 14.04 -22.71 9.21
CA ASN A 189 14.77 -21.45 9.05
C ASN A 189 14.11 -20.29 9.84
N LEU A 190 12.79 -20.27 9.90
CA LEU A 190 12.05 -19.26 10.66
C LEU A 190 12.29 -19.42 12.16
N HIS A 191 12.43 -20.64 12.64
CA HIS A 191 12.74 -20.91 14.04
C HIS A 191 14.11 -20.36 14.46
N GLU A 192 15.14 -20.53 13.62
CA GLU A 192 16.50 -20.00 13.89
C GLU A 192 16.50 -18.46 13.88
N ARG A 193 15.87 -17.84 12.88
CA ARG A 193 15.71 -16.38 12.80
C ARG A 193 14.91 -15.83 13.99
N PHE A 194 13.89 -16.55 14.41
CA PHE A 194 13.08 -16.22 15.58
C PHE A 194 13.91 -16.14 16.87
N GLN A 195 14.87 -17.05 17.08
CA GLN A 195 15.75 -16.99 18.24
C GLN A 195 16.65 -15.75 18.24
N THR A 196 17.07 -15.30 17.08
CA THR A 196 17.88 -14.08 16.94
C THR A 196 17.06 -12.84 17.29
N ILE A 197 15.79 -12.79 16.85
CA ILE A 197 14.87 -11.68 17.11
C ILE A 197 14.48 -11.58 18.60
N LEU A 198 14.24 -12.71 19.27
CA LEU A 198 13.92 -12.72 20.71
C LEU A 198 15.10 -12.35 21.61
N GLY A 199 16.34 -12.49 21.12
CA GLY A 199 17.56 -12.22 21.87
C GLY A 199 18.01 -10.76 21.90
N GLY A 200 17.39 -9.88 21.11
CA GLY A 200 17.77 -8.47 21.02
C GLY A 200 16.56 -7.54 20.92
N SER A 201 16.62 -6.40 21.62
CA SER A 201 15.63 -5.33 21.49
C SER A 201 15.57 -4.72 20.08
N ASP A 202 16.58 -4.99 19.25
CA ASP A 202 16.73 -4.41 17.89
C ASP A 202 16.39 -5.40 16.76
N GLY A 203 16.01 -6.64 17.10
CA GLY A 203 15.90 -7.74 16.15
C GLY A 203 14.81 -7.61 15.07
N LEU A 204 13.81 -6.76 15.27
CA LEU A 204 12.80 -6.50 14.24
C LEU A 204 13.38 -5.60 13.12
N PHE A 205 14.29 -4.70 13.48
CA PHE A 205 15.01 -3.84 12.54
C PHE A 205 15.98 -4.64 11.65
N ASP A 206 16.67 -5.62 12.23
CA ASP A 206 17.58 -6.50 11.47
C ASP A 206 16.84 -7.33 10.41
N LEU A 207 15.59 -7.69 10.66
CA LEU A 207 14.79 -8.47 9.70
C LEU A 207 14.49 -7.69 8.41
N PHE A 208 14.32 -6.38 8.52
CA PHE A 208 14.02 -5.50 7.38
C PHE A 208 15.28 -4.76 6.86
N GLY A 209 16.30 -4.56 7.69
CA GLY A 209 17.51 -3.82 7.37
C GLY A 209 18.47 -4.54 6.42
N GLU A 210 18.70 -5.84 6.60
CA GLU A 210 19.62 -6.59 5.72
C GLU A 210 19.11 -6.80 4.29
N SER A 211 17.80 -6.72 4.06
CA SER A 211 17.21 -6.91 2.72
C SER A 211 17.31 -5.67 1.82
N VAL A 212 17.56 -4.50 2.38
CA VAL A 212 17.60 -3.20 1.66
C VAL A 212 19.04 -2.83 1.23
N GLY A 213 20.04 -3.57 1.72
CA GLY A 213 21.47 -3.19 1.67
C GLY A 213 22.23 -3.48 0.38
N GLN A 214 21.66 -4.02 -0.71
CA GLN A 214 22.45 -4.36 -1.92
C GLN A 214 21.90 -3.87 -3.27
N GLY A 215 21.06 -2.83 -3.30
CA GLY A 215 20.47 -2.41 -4.60
C GLY A 215 20.25 -0.93 -4.87
N SER A 216 20.34 -0.05 -3.90
CA SER A 216 20.30 1.39 -4.17
C SER A 216 20.94 2.17 -3.02
N THR A 217 22.09 2.77 -3.32
CA THR A 217 22.76 3.72 -2.46
C THR A 217 21.90 4.99 -2.35
N GLY A 218 21.40 5.30 -1.17
CA GLY A 218 21.14 6.68 -0.83
C GLY A 218 20.00 7.02 0.09
N THR A 219 18.91 6.26 0.24
CA THR A 219 17.73 6.78 0.94
C THR A 219 17.28 5.97 2.17
N ALA A 220 17.42 4.68 2.15
CA ALA A 220 16.93 3.83 3.26
C ALA A 220 17.84 3.85 4.50
N VAL A 221 19.16 4.00 4.30
CA VAL A 221 20.14 4.03 5.41
C VAL A 221 20.08 5.37 6.16
N GLU A 222 19.86 6.48 5.46
CA GLU A 222 19.73 7.81 6.08
C GLU A 222 18.46 7.93 6.94
N PHE A 223 17.42 7.17 6.63
CA PHE A 223 16.15 7.18 7.38
C PHE A 223 16.26 6.43 8.72
N LEU A 224 17.13 5.43 8.80
CA LEU A 224 17.36 4.65 10.05
C LEU A 224 18.28 5.38 11.03
N GLU A 225 19.22 6.22 10.55
CA GLU A 225 20.16 6.95 11.42
C GLU A 225 19.54 8.19 12.10
N THR A 226 18.38 8.69 11.63
CA THR A 226 17.73 9.86 12.22
C THR A 226 16.72 9.54 13.35
N GLN A 227 16.47 8.26 13.66
CA GLN A 227 15.47 7.83 14.66
C GLN A 227 16.06 7.30 15.97
N GLU A 228 17.17 7.83 16.47
CA GLU A 228 17.65 7.52 17.83
C GLU A 228 16.79 8.10 18.96
N GLN A 229 15.59 8.61 18.71
CA GLN A 229 14.69 9.13 19.75
C GLN A 229 13.30 8.49 19.66
N GLY A 230 13.14 7.35 20.32
CA GLY A 230 11.89 6.91 20.96
C GLY A 230 10.61 6.97 20.14
N ALA A 231 10.55 6.31 18.98
CA ALA A 231 9.29 6.09 18.29
C ALA A 231 8.71 4.72 18.67
N ASP A 232 7.47 4.71 19.14
CA ASP A 232 6.70 3.48 19.36
C ASP A 232 6.24 2.93 18.00
N PHE A 233 6.54 1.66 17.72
CA PHE A 233 6.15 1.00 16.47
C PHE A 233 4.91 0.15 16.67
N PHE A 234 3.95 0.28 15.76
CA PHE A 234 2.74 -0.51 15.69
C PHE A 234 2.71 -1.30 14.38
N ALA A 235 2.39 -2.60 14.44
CA ALA A 235 2.16 -3.45 13.27
C ALA A 235 0.68 -3.81 13.17
N ILE A 236 0.08 -3.58 12.02
CA ILE A 236 -1.33 -3.89 11.69
C ILE A 236 -1.37 -4.91 10.57
#